data_501e1cca0c6906cfd812a1a654aacfd5
#
_entry.id   501e1cca0c6906cfd812a1a654aacfd5
#
_cell.length_a   1.000
_cell.length_b   1.000
_cell.length_c   1.000
_cell.angle_alpha   90.00
_cell.angle_beta   90.00
_cell.angle_gamma   90.00
#
_symmetry.space_group_name_H-M   'P 1'
#
loop_
_entity.id
_entity.type
_entity.pdbx_description
1 polymer ?
#
loop_
_entity_poly.entity_id
_entity_poly.type
_entity_poly.pdbx_seq_one_letter_code
_entity_poly.pdbx_strand_id
1 'polypeptide(L)'
;MRSRRSGARSIPALALVAVLGAALAMLPHVRVVSPPVVAMAQAVLPILLIGALVLSLILCLRRAFIAAAILLVFGGLALLPLLPQAPARDCSDAAQLSVLSLNAGRGNAEVRDLAEAIRKTDPTVLVLVETSEPMIEALKAELVRGAYRYRTESVVFGGSVDTVILSTFPLSQEPDAVSQVEGALFDAPVALIQHPDLGPLRIAGIHPIPPTHGATSWAATLHGIDAWQLRQDATPLILAGDFNATRAHPQFRELADHFQDAVPLLGPLPAGTWPADIAIPAMVRIDHILVRGFAPTEATRIDVSGTDHHGIVARLAVCR
;
A
#
# COMPACT_ATOMS: atom_id res chain seq x y z
N MET A 1 6.85 -58.01 19.48
CA MET A 1 7.95 -57.02 19.49
C MET A 1 7.91 -56.16 18.22
N ARG A 2 7.03 -55.18 18.15
CA ARG A 2 6.93 -54.20 17.01
C ARG A 2 6.37 -52.89 17.57
N SER A 3 7.18 -51.95 18.10
CA SER A 3 6.71 -50.58 18.30
C SER A 3 7.74 -49.54 18.74
N ARG A 4 9.02 -49.68 18.39
CA ARG A 4 10.04 -48.64 18.75
C ARG A 4 10.62 -47.85 17.55
N ARG A 5 10.12 -47.99 16.31
CA ARG A 5 10.69 -47.27 15.14
C ARG A 5 9.92 -46.00 14.70
N SER A 6 8.74 -45.70 15.30
CA SER A 6 7.97 -44.51 14.88
C SER A 6 8.44 -43.22 15.51
N GLY A 7 9.00 -43.24 16.73
CA GLY A 7 9.44 -42.05 17.45
C GLY A 7 10.69 -41.36 16.87
N ALA A 8 11.64 -42.13 16.33
CA ALA A 8 12.88 -41.57 15.83
C ALA A 8 12.76 -40.80 14.51
N ARG A 9 11.68 -41.05 13.73
CA ARG A 9 11.39 -40.34 12.46
C ARG A 9 10.58 -39.07 12.66
N SER A 10 9.93 -38.87 13.80
CA SER A 10 9.08 -37.71 14.08
C SER A 10 9.86 -36.49 14.57
N ILE A 11 10.99 -36.68 15.26
CA ILE A 11 11.81 -35.59 15.82
C ILE A 11 12.37 -34.66 14.72
N PRO A 12 13.06 -35.16 13.65
CA PRO A 12 13.57 -34.27 12.60
C PRO A 12 12.45 -33.56 11.84
N ALA A 13 11.28 -34.16 11.66
CA ALA A 13 10.15 -33.53 11.02
C ALA A 13 9.57 -32.39 11.89
N LEU A 14 9.44 -32.59 13.21
CA LEU A 14 9.01 -31.56 14.13
C LEU A 14 10.03 -30.41 14.20
N ALA A 15 11.31 -30.71 14.21
CA ALA A 15 12.38 -29.70 14.17
C ALA A 15 12.30 -28.86 12.88
N LEU A 16 12.07 -29.48 11.72
CA LEU A 16 11.89 -28.78 10.46
C LEU A 16 10.67 -27.84 10.51
N VAL A 17 9.54 -28.34 11.00
CA VAL A 17 8.33 -27.52 11.15
C VAL A 17 8.57 -26.34 12.07
N ALA A 18 9.29 -26.53 13.19
CA ALA A 18 9.63 -25.46 14.12
C ALA A 18 10.56 -24.40 13.47
N VAL A 19 11.56 -24.83 12.71
CA VAL A 19 12.47 -23.93 11.98
C VAL A 19 11.72 -23.11 10.94
N LEU A 20 10.88 -23.76 10.13
CA LEU A 20 10.08 -23.08 9.11
C LEU A 20 9.06 -22.11 9.76
N GLY A 21 8.41 -22.52 10.85
CA GLY A 21 7.52 -21.67 11.61
C GLY A 21 8.24 -20.45 12.20
N ALA A 22 9.41 -20.67 12.81
CA ALA A 22 10.22 -19.57 13.32
C ALA A 22 10.70 -18.61 12.22
N ALA A 23 11.10 -19.13 11.06
CA ALA A 23 11.46 -18.31 9.91
C ALA A 23 10.26 -17.47 9.44
N LEU A 24 9.07 -18.05 9.39
CA LEU A 24 7.82 -17.35 9.04
C LEU A 24 7.52 -16.22 10.06
N ALA A 25 7.65 -16.50 11.37
CA ALA A 25 7.41 -15.51 12.41
C ALA A 25 8.43 -14.36 12.39
N MET A 26 9.69 -14.67 12.04
CA MET A 26 10.75 -13.66 11.95
C MET A 26 10.70 -12.82 10.68
N LEU A 27 10.07 -13.33 9.62
CA LEU A 27 10.08 -12.68 8.31
C LEU A 27 9.65 -11.21 8.36
N PRO A 28 8.54 -10.80 9.02
CA PRO A 28 8.14 -9.39 9.08
C PRO A 28 9.03 -8.51 9.96
N HIS A 29 10.05 -9.06 10.59
CA HIS A 29 11.01 -8.32 11.41
C HIS A 29 12.39 -8.18 10.74
N VAL A 30 12.61 -8.85 9.62
CA VAL A 30 13.88 -8.81 8.91
C VAL A 30 13.99 -7.50 8.13
N ARG A 31 15.03 -6.70 8.42
CA ARG A 31 15.28 -5.40 7.78
C ARG A 31 16.25 -5.48 6.59
N VAL A 32 16.72 -6.67 6.26
CA VAL A 32 17.64 -6.88 5.13
C VAL A 32 16.85 -6.70 3.81
N VAL A 33 17.30 -5.76 3.01
CA VAL A 33 16.64 -5.44 1.72
C VAL A 33 17.33 -6.10 0.53
N SER A 34 18.62 -6.45 0.64
CA SER A 34 19.36 -7.11 -0.43
C SER A 34 19.86 -8.48 0.05
N PRO A 35 19.62 -9.55 -0.71
CA PRO A 35 18.89 -9.61 -1.98
C PRO A 35 17.37 -9.39 -1.82
N PRO A 36 16.65 -8.98 -2.89
CA PRO A 36 15.23 -8.58 -2.83
C PRO A 36 14.27 -9.72 -2.44
N VAL A 37 14.76 -10.97 -2.40
CA VAL A 37 13.95 -12.14 -2.03
C VAL A 37 13.28 -12.02 -0.66
N VAL A 38 13.91 -11.32 0.28
CA VAL A 38 13.31 -11.07 1.61
C VAL A 38 12.11 -10.14 1.50
N ALA A 39 12.26 -9.03 0.78
CA ALA A 39 11.17 -8.10 0.55
C ALA A 39 10.02 -8.77 -0.23
N MET A 40 10.33 -9.57 -1.26
CA MET A 40 9.32 -10.34 -1.99
C MET A 40 8.58 -11.33 -1.08
N ALA A 41 9.31 -12.05 -0.22
CA ALA A 41 8.68 -12.98 0.74
C ALA A 41 7.80 -12.24 1.75
N GLN A 42 8.23 -11.05 2.20
CA GLN A 42 7.40 -10.16 3.04
C GLN A 42 6.13 -9.71 2.32
N ALA A 43 6.21 -9.30 1.05
CA ALA A 43 5.04 -8.89 0.27
C ALA A 43 3.96 -9.98 0.22
N VAL A 44 4.36 -11.25 0.04
CA VAL A 44 3.45 -12.40 -0.04
C VAL A 44 3.19 -13.08 1.30
N LEU A 45 3.61 -12.50 2.42
CA LEU A 45 3.41 -13.08 3.75
C LEU A 45 1.95 -13.47 4.05
N PRO A 46 0.91 -12.69 3.69
CA PRO A 46 -0.47 -13.12 3.88
C PRO A 46 -0.79 -14.46 3.18
N ILE A 47 -0.26 -14.69 2.00
CA ILE A 47 -0.42 -15.95 1.26
C ILE A 47 0.30 -17.10 1.97
N LEU A 48 1.52 -16.85 2.47
CA LEU A 48 2.27 -17.82 3.25
C LEU A 48 1.53 -18.21 4.54
N LEU A 49 0.87 -17.25 5.19
CA LEU A 49 0.06 -17.50 6.39
C LEU A 49 -1.17 -18.36 6.09
N ILE A 50 -1.84 -18.11 4.98
CA ILE A 50 -2.95 -18.98 4.52
C ILE A 50 -2.42 -20.40 4.25
N GLY A 51 -1.28 -20.54 3.58
CA GLY A 51 -0.64 -21.84 3.35
C GLY A 51 -0.29 -22.56 4.66
N ALA A 52 0.24 -21.84 5.64
CA ALA A 52 0.55 -22.39 6.97
C ALA A 52 -0.71 -22.86 7.71
N LEU A 53 -1.81 -22.10 7.61
CA LEU A 53 -3.11 -22.47 8.19
C LEU A 53 -3.67 -23.75 7.54
N VAL A 54 -3.65 -23.84 6.21
CA VAL A 54 -4.09 -25.05 5.47
C VAL A 54 -3.24 -26.25 5.83
N LEU A 55 -1.91 -26.09 5.88
CA LEU A 55 -1.00 -27.15 6.30
C LEU A 55 -1.27 -27.58 7.74
N SER A 56 -1.51 -26.63 8.66
CA SER A 56 -1.86 -26.93 10.04
C SER A 56 -3.17 -27.77 10.14
N LEU A 57 -4.17 -27.43 9.33
CA LEU A 57 -5.40 -28.22 9.26
C LEU A 57 -5.13 -29.65 8.76
N ILE A 58 -4.33 -29.81 7.69
CA ILE A 58 -3.94 -31.14 7.19
C ILE A 58 -3.21 -31.95 8.26
N LEU A 59 -2.30 -31.33 9.00
CA LEU A 59 -1.56 -31.97 10.10
C LEU A 59 -2.50 -32.39 11.23
N CYS A 60 -3.51 -31.59 11.57
CA CYS A 60 -4.56 -31.94 12.54
C CYS A 60 -5.35 -33.18 12.06
N LEU A 61 -5.79 -33.21 10.81
CA LEU A 61 -6.49 -34.37 10.24
C LEU A 61 -5.62 -35.64 10.25
N ARG A 62 -4.30 -35.48 10.14
CA ARG A 62 -3.32 -36.56 10.27
C ARG A 62 -2.93 -36.87 11.72
N ARG A 63 -3.56 -36.25 12.71
CA ARG A 63 -3.29 -36.40 14.14
C ARG A 63 -1.88 -35.97 14.57
N ALA A 64 -1.22 -35.13 13.77
CA ALA A 64 0.08 -34.52 14.07
C ALA A 64 -0.09 -33.20 14.83
N PHE A 65 -0.81 -33.23 15.96
CA PHE A 65 -1.27 -32.04 16.69
C PHE A 65 -0.15 -31.10 17.16
N ILE A 66 1.02 -31.64 17.56
CA ILE A 66 2.16 -30.81 17.99
C ILE A 66 2.68 -29.97 16.81
N ALA A 67 2.85 -30.56 15.63
CA ALA A 67 3.31 -29.85 14.44
C ALA A 67 2.28 -28.80 13.99
N ALA A 68 0.99 -29.13 14.05
CA ALA A 68 -0.09 -28.17 13.77
C ALA A 68 -0.06 -26.98 14.73
N ALA A 69 0.08 -27.24 16.04
CA ALA A 69 0.16 -26.20 17.06
C ALA A 69 1.37 -25.28 16.87
N ILE A 70 2.53 -25.84 16.51
CA ILE A 70 3.75 -25.06 16.20
C ILE A 70 3.47 -24.06 15.06
N LEU A 71 2.89 -24.53 13.95
CA LEU A 71 2.58 -23.65 12.80
C LEU A 71 1.55 -22.59 13.16
N LEU A 72 0.52 -22.91 13.95
CA LEU A 72 -0.48 -21.94 14.40
C LEU A 72 0.14 -20.84 15.29
N VAL A 73 1.00 -21.24 16.24
CA VAL A 73 1.67 -20.27 17.12
C VAL A 73 2.58 -19.33 16.33
N PHE A 74 3.46 -19.86 15.49
CA PHE A 74 4.37 -19.04 14.72
C PHE A 74 3.65 -18.23 13.64
N GLY A 75 2.60 -18.78 13.00
CA GLY A 75 1.75 -18.05 12.08
C GLY A 75 1.03 -16.88 12.78
N GLY A 76 0.51 -17.10 13.99
CA GLY A 76 -0.07 -16.04 14.82
C GLY A 76 0.94 -14.93 15.16
N LEU A 77 2.18 -15.31 15.53
CA LEU A 77 3.26 -14.34 15.79
C LEU A 77 3.62 -13.53 14.53
N ALA A 78 3.67 -14.17 13.36
CA ALA A 78 3.92 -13.49 12.08
C ALA A 78 2.77 -12.53 11.69
N LEU A 79 1.54 -12.79 12.14
CA LEU A 79 0.38 -11.95 11.85
C LEU A 79 0.36 -10.66 12.67
N LEU A 80 0.88 -10.67 13.90
CA LEU A 80 0.80 -9.53 14.83
C LEU A 80 1.27 -8.19 14.22
N PRO A 81 2.42 -8.10 13.52
CA PRO A 81 2.87 -6.84 12.92
C PRO A 81 1.98 -6.35 11.78
N LEU A 82 1.15 -7.19 11.20
CA LEU A 82 0.27 -6.85 10.08
C LEU A 82 -1.05 -6.23 10.55
N LEU A 83 -1.37 -6.36 11.84
CA LEU A 83 -2.60 -5.79 12.39
C LEU A 83 -2.52 -4.26 12.38
N PRO A 84 -3.62 -3.55 12.07
CA PRO A 84 -3.69 -2.10 12.17
C PRO A 84 -3.37 -1.65 13.60
N GLN A 85 -2.53 -0.63 13.76
CA GLN A 85 -2.08 -0.19 15.09
C GLN A 85 -2.97 0.87 15.73
N ALA A 86 -3.79 1.59 14.99
CA ALA A 86 -4.62 2.65 15.55
C ALA A 86 -6.10 2.36 15.29
N PRO A 87 -6.98 2.47 16.31
CA PRO A 87 -8.41 2.54 16.08
C PRO A 87 -8.73 3.80 15.29
N ALA A 88 -9.68 3.69 14.34
CA ALA A 88 -10.25 4.87 13.70
C ALA A 88 -10.74 5.82 14.81
N ARG A 89 -10.32 7.09 14.77
CA ARG A 89 -10.91 8.09 15.64
C ARG A 89 -12.36 8.29 15.20
N ASP A 90 -13.26 8.36 16.16
CA ASP A 90 -14.65 8.69 15.91
C ASP A 90 -14.71 10.17 15.51
N CYS A 91 -14.80 10.43 14.20
CA CYS A 91 -14.83 11.76 13.65
C CYS A 91 -16.24 11.98 13.10
N SER A 92 -17.06 12.68 13.86
CA SER A 92 -18.45 12.96 13.50
C SER A 92 -18.57 14.07 12.45
N ASP A 93 -19.44 13.88 11.48
CA ASP A 93 -20.10 14.87 10.58
C ASP A 93 -19.26 16.02 10.00
N ALA A 94 -17.93 15.92 9.95
CA ALA A 94 -17.05 16.89 9.33
C ALA A 94 -17.15 16.84 7.80
N ALA A 95 -16.85 17.95 7.13
CA ALA A 95 -16.71 18.01 5.68
C ALA A 95 -15.80 16.89 5.19
N GLN A 96 -16.20 16.21 4.12
CA GLN A 96 -15.51 15.02 3.64
C GLN A 96 -14.60 15.37 2.46
N LEU A 97 -13.38 14.89 2.53
CA LEU A 97 -12.45 14.86 1.42
C LEU A 97 -12.48 13.46 0.79
N SER A 98 -12.44 13.38 -0.52
CA SER A 98 -12.33 12.10 -1.23
C SER A 98 -11.06 12.08 -2.07
N VAL A 99 -10.25 11.04 -1.90
CA VAL A 99 -8.97 10.86 -2.60
C VAL A 99 -9.00 9.56 -3.38
N LEU A 100 -8.68 9.63 -4.68
CA LEU A 100 -8.44 8.47 -5.54
C LEU A 100 -6.94 8.34 -5.77
N SER A 101 -6.41 7.14 -5.58
CA SER A 101 -5.04 6.75 -5.93
C SER A 101 -5.06 5.58 -6.91
N LEU A 102 -4.28 5.68 -8.00
CA LEU A 102 -4.14 4.64 -9.02
C LEU A 102 -2.73 4.63 -9.59
N ASN A 103 -2.09 3.46 -9.62
CA ASN A 103 -0.97 3.21 -10.52
C ASN A 103 -1.54 2.91 -11.92
N ALA A 104 -1.20 3.76 -12.89
CA ALA A 104 -1.77 3.74 -14.24
C ALA A 104 -1.00 2.85 -15.23
N GLY A 105 -0.05 2.01 -14.75
CA GLY A 105 0.66 1.05 -15.57
C GLY A 105 1.38 1.70 -16.75
N ARG A 106 2.21 2.69 -16.50
CA ARG A 106 2.94 3.49 -17.53
C ARG A 106 2.01 4.23 -18.50
N GLY A 107 0.87 4.70 -17.99
CA GLY A 107 -0.14 5.39 -18.79
C GLY A 107 -0.96 4.48 -19.71
N ASN A 108 -0.96 3.16 -19.45
CA ASN A 108 -1.76 2.20 -20.22
C ASN A 108 -3.18 1.99 -19.65
N ALA A 109 -3.46 2.53 -18.47
CA ALA A 109 -4.80 2.43 -17.87
C ALA A 109 -5.85 3.02 -18.82
N GLU A 110 -6.96 2.30 -19.00
CA GLU A 110 -8.03 2.70 -19.89
C GLU A 110 -8.74 3.95 -19.37
N VAL A 111 -8.61 5.04 -20.11
CA VAL A 111 -9.09 6.37 -19.69
C VAL A 111 -10.60 6.41 -19.45
N ARG A 112 -11.38 5.66 -20.24
CA ARG A 112 -12.85 5.62 -20.07
C ARG A 112 -13.26 4.95 -18.78
N ASP A 113 -12.61 3.83 -18.43
CA ASP A 113 -12.86 3.12 -17.18
C ASP A 113 -12.52 4.02 -15.99
N LEU A 114 -11.36 4.69 -16.04
CA LEU A 114 -10.95 5.63 -14.99
C LEU A 114 -11.93 6.82 -14.90
N ALA A 115 -12.34 7.40 -16.02
CA ALA A 115 -13.30 8.50 -16.02
C ALA A 115 -14.67 8.06 -15.47
N GLU A 116 -15.11 6.84 -15.75
CA GLU A 116 -16.33 6.27 -15.17
C GLU A 116 -16.21 6.08 -13.66
N ALA A 117 -15.10 5.53 -13.19
CA ALA A 117 -14.81 5.39 -11.77
C ALA A 117 -14.79 6.75 -11.05
N ILE A 118 -14.17 7.76 -11.65
CA ILE A 118 -14.15 9.14 -11.14
C ILE A 118 -15.58 9.70 -11.05
N ARG A 119 -16.40 9.56 -12.11
CA ARG A 119 -17.79 10.03 -12.08
C ARG A 119 -18.64 9.34 -11.02
N LYS A 120 -18.38 8.06 -10.75
CA LYS A 120 -19.12 7.26 -9.77
C LYS A 120 -18.73 7.56 -8.33
N THR A 121 -17.46 7.85 -8.09
CA THR A 121 -16.92 8.02 -6.73
C THR A 121 -16.69 9.47 -6.32
N ASP A 122 -16.68 10.38 -7.30
CA ASP A 122 -16.54 11.85 -7.17
C ASP A 122 -15.39 12.26 -6.25
N PRO A 123 -14.14 11.84 -6.56
CA PRO A 123 -12.99 12.20 -5.73
C PRO A 123 -12.62 13.67 -5.92
N THR A 124 -12.24 14.34 -4.84
CA THR A 124 -11.75 15.73 -4.85
C THR A 124 -10.29 15.84 -5.29
N VAL A 125 -9.51 14.78 -5.05
CA VAL A 125 -8.10 14.72 -5.39
C VAL A 125 -7.80 13.38 -6.05
N LEU A 126 -7.01 13.42 -7.15
CA LEU A 126 -6.46 12.24 -7.81
C LEU A 126 -4.95 12.21 -7.61
N VAL A 127 -4.41 11.06 -7.25
CA VAL A 127 -2.99 10.74 -7.27
C VAL A 127 -2.78 9.64 -8.29
N LEU A 128 -2.21 10.00 -9.44
CA LEU A 128 -1.94 9.07 -10.53
C LEU A 128 -0.45 8.79 -10.58
N VAL A 129 -0.10 7.53 -10.44
CA VAL A 129 1.27 7.01 -10.46
C VAL A 129 1.49 6.27 -11.77
N GLU A 130 2.69 6.24 -12.30
CA GLU A 130 3.00 5.68 -13.62
C GLU A 130 2.06 6.17 -14.73
N THR A 131 1.75 7.44 -14.73
CA THR A 131 0.87 8.06 -15.73
C THR A 131 1.63 8.61 -16.93
N SER A 132 0.97 9.29 -17.84
CA SER A 132 1.57 9.99 -18.98
C SER A 132 0.80 11.26 -19.32
N GLU A 133 1.46 12.27 -19.91
CA GLU A 133 0.77 13.48 -20.35
C GLU A 133 -0.37 13.20 -21.34
N PRO A 134 -0.20 12.31 -22.35
CA PRO A 134 -1.31 11.97 -23.24
C PRO A 134 -2.51 11.35 -22.50
N MET A 135 -2.26 10.50 -21.49
CA MET A 135 -3.31 9.91 -20.66
C MET A 135 -4.03 10.97 -19.82
N ILE A 136 -3.29 11.90 -19.20
CA ILE A 136 -3.87 12.99 -18.40
C ILE A 136 -4.75 13.89 -19.26
N GLU A 137 -4.28 14.26 -20.46
CA GLU A 137 -5.06 15.10 -21.38
C GLU A 137 -6.29 14.37 -21.90
N ALA A 138 -6.19 13.07 -22.23
CA ALA A 138 -7.33 12.26 -22.61
C ALA A 138 -8.35 12.13 -21.46
N LEU A 139 -7.89 11.95 -20.22
CA LEU A 139 -8.76 11.89 -19.04
C LEU A 139 -9.50 13.21 -18.82
N LYS A 140 -8.81 14.35 -18.95
CA LYS A 140 -9.44 15.66 -18.85
C LYS A 140 -10.49 15.90 -19.94
N ALA A 141 -10.31 15.33 -21.14
CA ALA A 141 -11.27 15.43 -22.23
C ALA A 141 -12.55 14.60 -21.96
N GLU A 142 -12.42 13.47 -21.25
CA GLU A 142 -13.55 12.61 -20.86
C GLU A 142 -14.33 13.16 -19.65
N LEU A 143 -13.71 13.99 -18.82
CA LEU A 143 -14.32 14.56 -17.62
C LEU A 143 -15.04 15.90 -17.94
N VAL A 144 -15.85 16.37 -16.99
CA VAL A 144 -16.49 17.68 -17.09
C VAL A 144 -15.42 18.76 -17.25
N ARG A 145 -15.62 19.64 -18.24
CA ARG A 145 -14.66 20.71 -18.54
C ARG A 145 -14.32 21.54 -17.30
N GLY A 146 -13.04 21.56 -16.94
CA GLY A 146 -12.56 22.30 -15.79
C GLY A 146 -12.65 21.54 -14.45
N ALA A 147 -13.09 20.28 -14.45
CA ALA A 147 -12.83 19.39 -13.33
C ALA A 147 -11.33 19.28 -13.08
N TYR A 148 -10.73 19.07 -12.05
CA TYR A 148 -9.26 18.91 -11.83
C TYR A 148 -8.40 19.91 -12.62
N ARG A 149 -8.76 21.19 -12.56
CA ARG A 149 -8.00 22.26 -13.25
C ARG A 149 -6.62 22.52 -12.64
N TYR A 150 -6.41 22.11 -11.40
CA TYR A 150 -5.18 22.30 -10.66
C TYR A 150 -4.40 20.99 -10.61
N ARG A 151 -3.11 21.05 -10.88
CA ARG A 151 -2.25 19.86 -10.83
C ARG A 151 -0.82 20.25 -10.45
N THR A 152 -0.04 19.28 -9.98
CA THR A 152 1.41 19.39 -9.86
C THR A 152 2.06 19.34 -11.26
N GLU A 153 3.23 19.94 -11.38
CA GLU A 153 4.09 19.71 -12.53
C GLU A 153 4.54 18.24 -12.54
N SER A 154 4.64 17.70 -13.72
CA SER A 154 5.13 16.33 -13.90
C SER A 154 6.60 16.35 -14.29
N VAL A 155 7.38 15.49 -13.64
CA VAL A 155 8.76 15.23 -14.05
C VAL A 155 8.74 14.07 -15.03
N VAL A 156 9.29 14.29 -16.23
CA VAL A 156 9.38 13.26 -17.27
C VAL A 156 10.63 12.43 -17.03
N PHE A 157 10.45 11.16 -16.66
CA PHE A 157 11.54 10.21 -16.56
C PHE A 157 11.41 9.17 -17.68
N GLY A 158 12.38 9.13 -18.61
CA GLY A 158 12.40 8.10 -19.66
C GLY A 158 11.18 8.04 -20.59
N GLY A 159 10.42 9.14 -20.72
CA GLY A 159 9.24 9.22 -21.60
C GLY A 159 7.90 8.88 -20.93
N SER A 160 7.88 8.40 -19.71
CA SER A 160 6.70 8.33 -18.85
C SER A 160 6.76 9.42 -17.79
N VAL A 161 5.62 9.96 -17.45
CA VAL A 161 5.44 10.83 -16.27
C VAL A 161 5.28 9.91 -15.10
N ASP A 162 5.98 10.19 -13.99
CA ASP A 162 5.87 9.31 -12.86
C ASP A 162 4.58 9.58 -12.07
N THR A 163 4.55 10.58 -11.23
CA THR A 163 3.45 10.84 -10.31
C THR A 163 2.87 12.23 -10.50
N VAL A 164 1.55 12.33 -10.62
CA VAL A 164 0.83 13.61 -10.72
C VAL A 164 -0.32 13.66 -9.73
N ILE A 165 -0.43 14.79 -9.05
CA ILE A 165 -1.57 15.11 -8.19
C ILE A 165 -2.48 16.09 -8.94
N LEU A 166 -3.76 15.74 -9.09
CA LEU A 166 -4.77 16.61 -9.66
C LEU A 166 -5.83 16.94 -8.60
N SER A 167 -6.30 18.18 -8.59
CA SER A 167 -7.26 18.66 -7.59
C SER A 167 -8.38 19.49 -8.22
N THR A 168 -9.57 19.39 -7.63
CA THR A 168 -10.68 20.28 -7.93
C THR A 168 -10.51 21.64 -7.27
N PHE A 169 -9.69 21.74 -6.22
CA PHE A 169 -9.37 22.97 -5.47
C PHE A 169 -7.98 23.50 -5.79
N PRO A 170 -7.76 24.82 -5.59
CA PRO A 170 -6.44 25.41 -5.79
C PRO A 170 -5.36 24.65 -5.03
N LEU A 171 -4.26 24.36 -5.71
CA LEU A 171 -3.07 23.79 -5.11
C LEU A 171 -1.82 24.62 -5.47
N SER A 172 -0.85 24.61 -4.58
CA SER A 172 0.52 25.03 -4.83
C SER A 172 1.46 23.86 -4.61
N GLN A 173 2.39 23.68 -5.53
CA GLN A 173 3.39 22.63 -5.41
C GLN A 173 4.44 23.07 -4.37
N GLU A 174 4.79 22.15 -3.48
CA GLU A 174 5.87 22.30 -2.50
C GLU A 174 7.10 21.51 -2.95
N PRO A 175 8.26 21.68 -2.28
CA PRO A 175 9.44 20.85 -2.57
C PRO A 175 9.11 19.36 -2.44
N ASP A 176 9.63 18.59 -3.37
CA ASP A 176 9.46 17.15 -3.43
C ASP A 176 9.92 16.45 -2.14
N ALA A 177 9.15 15.47 -1.67
CA ALA A 177 9.39 14.80 -0.39
C ALA A 177 10.71 14.02 -0.33
N VAL A 178 11.21 13.60 -1.49
CA VAL A 178 12.46 12.81 -1.62
C VAL A 178 13.58 13.56 -2.32
N SER A 179 13.44 14.87 -2.57
CA SER A 179 14.43 15.70 -3.27
C SER A 179 15.84 15.68 -2.66
N GLN A 180 15.98 15.31 -1.39
CA GLN A 180 17.25 15.18 -0.67
C GLN A 180 17.60 13.74 -0.32
N VAL A 181 16.86 12.77 -0.85
CA VAL A 181 17.09 11.35 -0.55
C VAL A 181 18.06 10.78 -1.58
N GLU A 182 19.28 10.49 -1.13
CA GLU A 182 20.26 9.81 -1.97
C GLU A 182 19.76 8.42 -2.39
N GLY A 183 19.73 8.19 -3.69
CA GLY A 183 19.27 6.93 -4.27
C GLY A 183 17.76 6.82 -4.49
N ALA A 184 16.95 7.84 -4.20
CA ALA A 184 15.59 7.91 -4.72
C ALA A 184 15.63 8.04 -6.26
N LEU A 185 14.86 7.19 -6.95
CA LEU A 185 14.85 7.13 -8.42
C LEU A 185 13.63 7.81 -9.02
N PHE A 186 12.57 7.94 -8.27
CA PHE A 186 11.33 8.60 -8.67
C PHE A 186 11.01 9.75 -7.73
N ASP A 187 10.31 10.74 -8.24
CA ASP A 187 9.87 11.88 -7.46
C ASP A 187 8.68 11.51 -6.56
N ALA A 188 8.54 12.23 -5.48
CA ALA A 188 7.36 12.19 -4.60
C ALA A 188 6.78 13.62 -4.50
N PRO A 189 6.03 14.07 -5.52
CA PRO A 189 5.50 15.43 -5.58
C PRO A 189 4.61 15.74 -4.40
N VAL A 190 4.74 16.95 -3.88
CA VAL A 190 3.96 17.46 -2.74
C VAL A 190 3.12 18.63 -3.18
N ALA A 191 1.84 18.62 -2.80
CA ALA A 191 0.91 19.72 -3.04
C ALA A 191 0.28 20.19 -1.74
N LEU A 192 0.21 21.52 -1.55
CA LEU A 192 -0.61 22.17 -0.54
C LEU A 192 -1.92 22.59 -1.22
N ILE A 193 -3.01 21.95 -0.84
CA ILE A 193 -4.35 22.20 -1.37
C ILE A 193 -5.10 23.15 -0.44
N GLN A 194 -5.77 24.14 -1.01
CA GLN A 194 -6.61 25.09 -0.27
C GLN A 194 -8.08 24.65 -0.35
N HIS A 195 -8.50 23.83 0.61
CA HIS A 195 -9.89 23.38 0.67
C HIS A 195 -10.75 24.45 1.35
N PRO A 196 -11.93 24.82 0.78
CA PRO A 196 -12.72 25.92 1.31
C PRO A 196 -13.21 25.70 2.76
N ASP A 197 -13.59 24.48 3.11
CA ASP A 197 -14.18 24.17 4.41
C ASP A 197 -13.17 23.57 5.41
N LEU A 198 -12.15 22.84 4.90
CA LEU A 198 -11.16 22.16 5.74
C LEU A 198 -9.90 22.98 6.00
N GLY A 199 -9.72 24.07 5.24
CA GLY A 199 -8.48 24.84 5.24
C GLY A 199 -7.36 24.14 4.45
N PRO A 200 -6.11 24.51 4.69
CA PRO A 200 -4.97 23.92 3.98
C PRO A 200 -4.76 22.45 4.38
N LEU A 201 -4.51 21.62 3.40
CA LEU A 201 -4.10 20.23 3.58
C LEU A 201 -2.94 19.90 2.64
N ARG A 202 -2.03 19.06 3.08
CA ARG A 202 -0.87 18.63 2.31
C ARG A 202 -1.09 17.21 1.80
N ILE A 203 -0.74 16.97 0.54
CA ILE A 203 -0.76 15.63 -0.05
C ILE A 203 0.54 15.37 -0.78
N ALA A 204 1.09 14.18 -0.62
CA ALA A 204 2.24 13.69 -1.37
C ALA A 204 1.87 12.45 -2.16
N GLY A 205 2.26 12.43 -3.43
CA GLY A 205 2.16 11.26 -4.29
C GLY A 205 3.40 10.38 -4.11
N ILE A 206 3.21 9.10 -3.85
CA ILE A 206 4.28 8.18 -3.46
C ILE A 206 4.43 7.06 -4.48
N HIS A 207 5.67 6.91 -5.02
CA HIS A 207 6.02 5.81 -5.91
C HIS A 207 7.51 5.48 -5.80
N PRO A 208 7.97 4.75 -4.77
CA PRO A 208 9.34 4.24 -4.75
C PRO A 208 9.50 3.12 -5.78
N ILE A 209 10.71 2.98 -6.35
CA ILE A 209 11.02 1.85 -7.23
C ILE A 209 10.67 0.52 -6.55
N PRO A 210 10.14 -0.49 -7.29
CA PRO A 210 9.88 -1.80 -6.67
C PRO A 210 11.15 -2.45 -6.14
N PRO A 211 11.11 -3.16 -5.01
CA PRO A 211 12.29 -3.80 -4.42
C PRO A 211 12.95 -4.83 -5.34
N THR A 212 12.21 -5.38 -6.29
CA THR A 212 12.73 -6.28 -7.34
C THR A 212 13.70 -5.61 -8.30
N HIS A 213 13.60 -4.29 -8.48
CA HIS A 213 14.45 -3.49 -9.38
C HIS A 213 15.47 -2.63 -8.65
N GLY A 214 15.29 -2.41 -7.32
CA GLY A 214 16.21 -1.60 -6.54
C GLY A 214 15.89 -1.60 -5.05
N ALA A 215 16.07 -2.73 -4.37
CA ALA A 215 15.66 -2.89 -2.97
C ALA A 215 16.30 -1.85 -2.02
N THR A 216 17.55 -1.47 -2.25
CA THR A 216 18.22 -0.43 -1.45
C THR A 216 17.61 0.95 -1.69
N SER A 217 17.39 1.33 -2.95
CA SER A 217 16.74 2.59 -3.32
C SER A 217 15.30 2.66 -2.83
N TRP A 218 14.55 1.55 -2.93
CA TRP A 218 13.21 1.42 -2.37
C TRP A 218 13.20 1.70 -0.86
N ALA A 219 14.08 1.05 -0.09
CA ALA A 219 14.16 1.25 1.34
C ALA A 219 14.61 2.67 1.71
N ALA A 220 15.59 3.24 0.98
CA ALA A 220 16.05 4.60 1.18
C ALA A 220 14.93 5.62 0.92
N THR A 221 14.12 5.40 -0.12
CA THR A 221 12.96 6.26 -0.42
C THR A 221 11.94 6.22 0.70
N LEU A 222 11.55 5.04 1.20
CA LEU A 222 10.60 4.92 2.32
C LEU A 222 11.11 5.60 3.60
N HIS A 223 12.39 5.39 3.96
CA HIS A 223 13.01 6.07 5.10
C HIS A 223 13.09 7.60 4.89
N GLY A 224 13.36 8.04 3.67
CA GLY A 224 13.39 9.46 3.32
C GLY A 224 12.03 10.13 3.47
N ILE A 225 10.96 9.46 3.02
CA ILE A 225 9.58 9.92 3.20
C ILE A 225 9.22 9.98 4.69
N ASP A 226 9.63 8.96 5.47
CA ASP A 226 9.42 8.96 6.92
C ASP A 226 10.14 10.14 7.59
N ALA A 227 11.41 10.34 7.28
CA ALA A 227 12.17 11.49 7.77
C ALA A 227 11.57 12.84 7.32
N TRP A 228 11.04 12.92 6.10
CA TRP A 228 10.38 14.12 5.58
C TRP A 228 9.08 14.42 6.33
N GLN A 229 8.20 13.42 6.50
CA GLN A 229 6.91 13.60 7.18
C GLN A 229 7.06 14.00 8.65
N LEU A 230 8.12 13.56 9.33
CA LEU A 230 8.43 13.94 10.71
C LEU A 230 8.82 15.43 10.85
N ARG A 231 9.27 16.07 9.78
CA ARG A 231 9.60 17.50 9.75
C ARG A 231 8.42 18.40 9.40
N GLN A 232 7.28 17.79 8.99
CA GLN A 232 6.10 18.58 8.63
C GLN A 232 5.40 19.15 9.87
N ASP A 233 4.80 20.31 9.70
CA ASP A 233 3.97 20.97 10.70
C ASP A 233 2.66 20.21 10.99
N ALA A 234 1.75 20.84 11.74
CA ALA A 234 0.46 20.25 12.10
C ALA A 234 -0.57 20.26 10.95
N THR A 235 -0.23 20.76 9.76
CA THR A 235 -1.11 20.70 8.59
C THR A 235 -1.51 19.23 8.32
N PRO A 236 -2.81 18.94 8.15
CA PRO A 236 -3.27 17.60 7.79
C PRO A 236 -2.51 17.07 6.57
N LEU A 237 -2.03 15.83 6.65
CA LEU A 237 -1.13 15.23 5.65
C LEU A 237 -1.70 13.93 5.13
N ILE A 238 -1.65 13.76 3.81
CA ILE A 238 -2.04 12.56 3.08
C ILE A 238 -0.83 12.07 2.28
N LEU A 239 -0.52 10.79 2.38
CA LEU A 239 0.42 10.11 1.49
C LEU A 239 -0.39 9.09 0.69
N ALA A 240 -0.39 9.19 -0.63
CA ALA A 240 -1.18 8.29 -1.49
C ALA A 240 -0.36 7.83 -2.68
N GLY A 241 -0.54 6.58 -3.09
CA GLY A 241 0.19 6.02 -4.24
C GLY A 241 0.51 4.54 -4.07
N ASP A 242 1.37 4.06 -4.95
CA ASP A 242 1.99 2.73 -4.90
C ASP A 242 3.29 2.81 -4.08
N PHE A 243 3.26 2.25 -2.88
CA PHE A 243 4.45 2.21 -1.99
C PHE A 243 5.38 1.05 -2.33
N ASN A 244 4.98 0.18 -3.25
CA ASN A 244 5.66 -1.09 -3.51
C ASN A 244 5.96 -1.85 -2.21
N ALA A 245 5.10 -1.71 -1.22
CA ALA A 245 5.26 -2.19 0.16
C ALA A 245 3.94 -2.61 0.78
N THR A 246 4.01 -3.59 1.67
CA THR A 246 2.90 -4.02 2.52
C THR A 246 3.26 -3.83 4.00
N ARG A 247 2.31 -3.96 4.91
CA ARG A 247 2.60 -3.93 6.35
C ARG A 247 3.54 -5.06 6.83
N ALA A 248 3.84 -6.04 5.99
CA ALA A 248 4.85 -7.04 6.31
C ALA A 248 6.30 -6.48 6.21
N HIS A 249 6.51 -5.36 5.51
CA HIS A 249 7.80 -4.70 5.40
C HIS A 249 8.06 -3.77 6.61
N PRO A 250 9.14 -3.95 7.38
CA PRO A 250 9.46 -3.08 8.51
C PRO A 250 9.57 -1.61 8.12
N GLN A 251 10.18 -1.31 6.97
CA GLN A 251 10.40 0.05 6.46
C GLN A 251 9.07 0.78 6.22
N PHE A 252 8.07 0.07 5.67
CA PHE A 252 6.75 0.64 5.46
C PHE A 252 6.01 0.83 6.79
N ARG A 253 6.11 -0.11 7.74
CA ARG A 253 5.48 0.04 9.06
C ARG A 253 6.00 1.25 9.81
N GLU A 254 7.31 1.50 9.79
CA GLU A 254 7.91 2.67 10.43
C GLU A 254 7.25 3.96 9.95
N LEU A 255 7.09 4.13 8.65
CA LEU A 255 6.36 5.25 8.06
C LEU A 255 4.86 5.21 8.41
N ALA A 256 4.21 4.07 8.19
CA ALA A 256 2.75 3.94 8.31
C ALA A 256 2.24 4.05 9.76
N ASP A 257 3.07 3.78 10.77
CA ASP A 257 2.69 3.87 12.19
C ASP A 257 2.44 5.33 12.65
N HIS A 258 2.82 6.32 11.83
CA HIS A 258 2.49 7.74 12.03
C HIS A 258 1.13 8.16 11.44
N PHE A 259 0.45 7.26 10.75
CA PHE A 259 -0.76 7.52 9.96
C PHE A 259 -1.86 6.50 10.24
N GLN A 260 -3.08 6.87 9.87
CA GLN A 260 -4.16 5.90 9.66
C GLN A 260 -4.15 5.49 8.18
N ASP A 261 -4.21 4.19 7.92
CA ASP A 261 -4.27 3.63 6.58
C ASP A 261 -5.72 3.34 6.20
N ALA A 262 -6.18 3.83 5.05
CA ALA A 262 -7.53 3.57 4.55
C ALA A 262 -7.70 2.15 3.97
N VAL A 263 -6.62 1.49 3.56
CA VAL A 263 -6.66 0.16 2.91
C VAL A 263 -7.33 -0.93 3.75
N PRO A 264 -7.20 -0.99 5.08
CA PRO A 264 -7.95 -1.96 5.89
C PRO A 264 -9.48 -1.92 5.70
N LEU A 265 -10.04 -0.75 5.33
CA LEU A 265 -11.48 -0.59 5.06
C LEU A 265 -11.94 -1.28 3.76
N LEU A 266 -11.02 -1.69 2.87
CA LEU A 266 -11.36 -2.51 1.69
C LEU A 266 -11.85 -3.91 2.06
N GLY A 267 -11.71 -4.31 3.31
CA GLY A 267 -12.16 -5.60 3.81
C GLY A 267 -11.05 -6.64 3.95
N PRO A 268 -11.40 -7.87 4.31
CA PRO A 268 -10.45 -8.97 4.46
C PRO A 268 -9.89 -9.42 3.10
N LEU A 269 -8.78 -10.15 3.12
CA LEU A 269 -8.24 -10.78 1.92
C LEU A 269 -9.28 -11.73 1.25
N PRO A 270 -9.35 -11.80 -0.09
CA PRO A 270 -8.46 -11.15 -1.06
C PRO A 270 -8.96 -9.73 -1.46
N ALA A 271 -8.55 -8.71 -0.73
CA ALA A 271 -8.79 -7.32 -1.07
C ALA A 271 -7.45 -6.61 -1.30
N GLY A 272 -6.56 -7.27 -2.04
CA GLY A 272 -5.29 -6.71 -2.50
C GLY A 272 -5.48 -5.69 -3.59
N THR A 273 -4.39 -4.99 -3.93
CA THR A 273 -4.37 -4.02 -5.01
C THR A 273 -3.58 -4.53 -6.21
N TRP A 274 -2.72 -5.54 -6.02
CA TRP A 274 -1.84 -6.09 -7.04
C TRP A 274 -1.71 -7.63 -6.92
N PRO A 275 -1.51 -8.36 -8.03
CA PRO A 275 -1.76 -7.93 -9.41
C PRO A 275 -3.26 -7.94 -9.75
N ALA A 276 -3.70 -7.04 -10.64
CA ALA A 276 -5.10 -6.89 -11.04
C ALA A 276 -5.39 -7.43 -12.46
N ASP A 277 -4.36 -7.70 -13.24
CA ASP A 277 -4.44 -8.08 -14.65
C ASP A 277 -4.46 -9.60 -14.91
N ILE A 278 -4.49 -10.40 -13.84
CA ILE A 278 -4.50 -11.87 -13.93
C ILE A 278 -5.79 -12.46 -13.36
N ALA A 279 -6.08 -13.72 -13.72
CA ALA A 279 -7.30 -14.40 -13.28
C ALA A 279 -7.39 -14.72 -11.77
N ILE A 280 -6.29 -14.57 -11.04
CA ILE A 280 -6.25 -14.78 -9.58
C ILE A 280 -6.59 -13.45 -8.89
N PRO A 281 -7.47 -13.42 -7.87
CA PRO A 281 -7.75 -12.21 -7.12
C PRO A 281 -6.48 -11.58 -6.54
N ALA A 282 -6.36 -10.26 -6.62
CA ALA A 282 -5.26 -9.52 -6.03
C ALA A 282 -5.18 -9.79 -4.52
N MET A 283 -4.01 -10.19 -4.05
CA MET A 283 -3.78 -10.54 -2.63
C MET A 283 -2.71 -9.70 -1.96
N VAL A 284 -1.94 -8.94 -2.74
CA VAL A 284 -0.87 -8.07 -2.23
C VAL A 284 -1.37 -6.63 -2.20
N ARG A 285 -1.25 -5.97 -1.05
CA ARG A 285 -1.67 -4.58 -0.84
C ARG A 285 -0.43 -3.70 -0.84
N ILE A 286 -0.11 -3.09 -1.96
CA ILE A 286 1.05 -2.21 -2.13
C ILE A 286 0.68 -0.76 -2.39
N ASP A 287 -0.56 -0.52 -2.80
CA ASP A 287 -1.13 0.81 -2.91
C ASP A 287 -1.80 1.20 -1.58
N HIS A 288 -1.58 2.42 -1.12
CA HIS A 288 -2.07 2.91 0.16
C HIS A 288 -2.52 4.37 0.08
N ILE A 289 -3.45 4.74 0.99
CA ILE A 289 -3.79 6.12 1.31
C ILE A 289 -3.62 6.26 2.82
N LEU A 290 -2.50 6.83 3.23
CA LEU A 290 -2.11 7.06 4.60
C LEU A 290 -2.48 8.49 5.00
N VAL A 291 -3.15 8.69 6.13
CA VAL A 291 -3.67 9.99 6.53
C VAL A 291 -3.31 10.34 7.97
N ARG A 292 -2.95 11.62 8.18
CA ARG A 292 -2.74 12.24 9.49
C ARG A 292 -3.54 13.54 9.56
N GLY A 293 -4.26 13.76 10.66
CA GLY A 293 -5.24 14.86 10.79
C GLY A 293 -6.61 14.55 10.18
N PHE A 294 -6.77 13.35 9.64
CA PHE A 294 -8.01 12.79 9.11
C PHE A 294 -8.26 11.41 9.68
N ALA A 295 -9.52 10.94 9.59
CA ALA A 295 -9.90 9.54 9.74
C ALA A 295 -10.50 9.02 8.43
N PRO A 296 -10.02 7.88 7.92
CA PRO A 296 -10.71 7.20 6.83
C PRO A 296 -12.06 6.68 7.32
N THR A 297 -13.13 7.02 6.61
CA THR A 297 -14.51 6.58 6.93
C THR A 297 -14.98 5.48 6.00
N GLU A 298 -14.49 5.48 4.77
CA GLU A 298 -14.83 4.50 3.74
C GLU A 298 -13.64 4.33 2.80
N ALA A 299 -13.44 3.12 2.30
CA ALA A 299 -12.55 2.86 1.19
C ALA A 299 -13.21 1.92 0.19
N THR A 300 -13.02 2.21 -1.09
CA THR A 300 -13.54 1.42 -2.21
C THR A 300 -12.41 1.12 -3.19
N ARG A 301 -12.33 -0.13 -3.63
CA ARG A 301 -11.45 -0.54 -4.71
C ARG A 301 -12.14 -0.25 -6.05
N ILE A 302 -11.39 0.26 -7.01
CA ILE A 302 -11.84 0.45 -8.38
C ILE A 302 -11.01 -0.41 -9.34
N ASP A 303 -11.70 -0.91 -10.36
CA ASP A 303 -11.10 -1.71 -11.42
C ASP A 303 -10.97 -0.83 -12.66
N VAL A 304 -9.77 -0.74 -13.22
CA VAL A 304 -9.46 -0.01 -14.44
C VAL A 304 -8.66 -0.94 -15.34
N SER A 305 -9.13 -1.15 -16.56
CA SER A 305 -8.44 -1.99 -17.54
C SER A 305 -7.10 -1.37 -17.96
N GLY A 306 -6.15 -2.20 -18.40
CA GLY A 306 -4.85 -1.73 -18.94
C GLY A 306 -3.79 -1.44 -17.88
N THR A 307 -4.09 -1.56 -16.60
CA THR A 307 -3.11 -1.57 -15.52
C THR A 307 -3.16 -2.88 -14.75
N ASP A 308 -2.05 -3.27 -14.14
CA ASP A 308 -1.96 -4.41 -13.22
C ASP A 308 -2.24 -4.03 -11.75
N HIS A 309 -2.78 -2.82 -11.50
CA HIS A 309 -3.19 -2.35 -10.18
C HIS A 309 -4.69 -2.08 -10.12
N HIS A 310 -5.30 -2.38 -8.97
CA HIS A 310 -6.58 -1.80 -8.60
C HIS A 310 -6.34 -0.43 -7.98
N GLY A 311 -7.16 0.57 -8.36
CA GLY A 311 -7.15 1.86 -7.68
C GLY A 311 -7.91 1.81 -6.35
N ILE A 312 -7.65 2.80 -5.49
CA ILE A 312 -8.30 2.98 -4.20
C ILE A 312 -8.94 4.36 -4.16
N VAL A 313 -10.18 4.41 -3.72
CA VAL A 313 -10.86 5.65 -3.35
C VAL A 313 -11.11 5.63 -1.86
N ALA A 314 -10.64 6.64 -1.14
CA ALA A 314 -10.89 6.80 0.29
C ALA A 314 -11.69 8.07 0.57
N ARG A 315 -12.72 7.96 1.43
CA ARG A 315 -13.42 9.09 2.02
C ARG A 315 -12.81 9.39 3.39
N LEU A 316 -12.52 10.65 3.62
CA LEU A 316 -11.78 11.12 4.79
C LEU A 316 -12.60 12.17 5.53
N ALA A 317 -12.71 12.01 6.85
CA ALA A 317 -13.27 13.01 7.74
C ALA A 317 -12.16 13.71 8.53
N VAL A 318 -12.29 15.01 8.77
CA VAL A 318 -11.35 15.74 9.64
C VAL A 318 -11.67 15.42 11.09
N CYS A 319 -10.65 15.07 11.85
CA CYS A 319 -10.68 14.91 13.29
C CYS A 319 -10.16 16.20 13.95
N ARG A 320 -10.98 16.88 14.72
CA ARG A 320 -10.62 18.06 15.51
C ARG A 320 -10.11 17.68 16.88
#